data_ad5404b0780ce8fc85e2775107134e39
#
_entry.id   ad5404b0780ce8fc85e2775107134e39
#
_cell.length_a   1.000
_cell.length_b   1.000
_cell.length_c   1.000
_cell.angle_alpha   90.00
_cell.angle_beta   90.00
_cell.angle_gamma   90.00
#
_symmetry.space_group_name_H-M   'P 1'
#
loop_
_entity.id
_entity.type
_entity.pdbx_description
1 polymer ?
#
loop_
_entity_poly.entity_id
_entity_poly.type
_entity_poly.pdbx_seq_one_letter_code
_entity_poly.pdbx_strand_id
1 'polypeptide(L)'
;MPRLRVSPADQAVAAIEDLLSLTSDARGIDIAPDADDRVKVGVGSKRWPAKVIVREAIGRRDIEFLLETEARGNKVIVANRISAAAKELLEEHNASQKTFGWSWLDRRGELQLQHPEASGVITFDEDRMAGRTHAALRRGTASPGSDGPIRGRAGLSYAAALLLSHTDDRHDHPSIRAVAGAAGMSHGAVGDASKLLRESGLVRPSGEPQTPELFWALADVWGPTRLVPVASLPRPSDETRLQMEVGQLDEPGWANGGDAAAAAWGAPVFNAGTQPRIWVPTDAVARRAERTLEPASWDDCVAVLAVAPTLIACRNRMRPDSPPAPLFLPTVHPLFLALELAQDPARGREVVEQWNLDHAGFERVW
;
A
#
# COMPACT_ATOMS: atom_id res chain seq x y z
N MET A 1 -2.54 -8.11 -26.31
CA MET A 1 -3.88 -8.69 -26.13
C MET A 1 -4.60 -7.89 -25.06
N PRO A 2 -5.85 -7.42 -25.24
CA PRO A 2 -6.58 -6.73 -24.19
C PRO A 2 -6.77 -7.71 -23.00
N ARG A 3 -6.28 -7.34 -21.80
CA ARG A 3 -6.58 -8.08 -20.57
C ARG A 3 -8.09 -7.99 -20.35
N LEU A 4 -8.78 -9.12 -20.29
CA LEU A 4 -10.17 -9.20 -19.84
C LEU A 4 -10.24 -8.55 -18.45
N ARG A 5 -10.95 -7.43 -18.34
CA ARG A 5 -11.26 -6.85 -17.03
C ARG A 5 -12.19 -7.83 -16.32
N VAL A 6 -11.71 -8.42 -15.23
CA VAL A 6 -12.51 -9.24 -14.33
C VAL A 6 -13.57 -8.33 -13.72
N SER A 7 -14.84 -8.70 -13.80
CA SER A 7 -15.94 -7.89 -13.26
C SER A 7 -15.88 -7.83 -11.73
N PRO A 8 -16.42 -6.78 -11.07
CA PRO A 8 -16.56 -6.76 -9.61
C PRO A 8 -17.32 -7.96 -9.05
N ALA A 9 -18.32 -8.47 -9.78
CA ALA A 9 -19.05 -9.67 -9.40
C ALA A 9 -18.17 -10.91 -9.40
N ASP A 10 -17.37 -11.12 -10.46
CA ASP A 10 -16.45 -12.26 -10.55
C ASP A 10 -15.37 -12.19 -9.46
N GLN A 11 -14.86 -11.00 -9.15
CA GLN A 11 -13.91 -10.79 -8.06
C GLN A 11 -14.51 -11.14 -6.68
N ALA A 12 -15.77 -10.76 -6.46
CA ALA A 12 -16.46 -11.07 -5.21
C ALA A 12 -16.75 -12.57 -5.08
N VAL A 13 -17.22 -13.20 -6.15
CA VAL A 13 -17.49 -14.65 -6.18
C VAL A 13 -16.21 -15.41 -5.88
N ALA A 14 -15.13 -15.16 -6.62
CA ALA A 14 -13.85 -15.83 -6.40
C ALA A 14 -13.34 -15.63 -4.96
N ALA A 15 -13.41 -14.41 -4.42
CA ALA A 15 -12.96 -14.13 -3.06
C ALA A 15 -13.78 -14.86 -1.99
N ILE A 16 -15.10 -14.98 -2.18
CA ILE A 16 -15.97 -15.67 -1.23
C ILE A 16 -15.82 -17.20 -1.37
N GLU A 17 -15.70 -17.74 -2.59
CA GLU A 17 -15.46 -19.15 -2.84
C GLU A 17 -14.11 -19.61 -2.25
N ASP A 18 -13.05 -18.83 -2.44
CA ASP A 18 -11.74 -19.07 -1.84
C ASP A 18 -11.86 -19.20 -0.33
N LEU A 19 -12.60 -18.28 0.30
CA LEU A 19 -12.80 -18.30 1.73
C LEU A 19 -13.64 -19.51 2.17
N LEU A 20 -14.75 -19.80 1.48
CA LEU A 20 -15.63 -20.92 1.79
C LEU A 20 -14.93 -22.27 1.62
N SER A 21 -13.94 -22.37 0.74
CA SER A 21 -13.12 -23.58 0.55
C SER A 21 -12.25 -23.92 1.77
N LEU A 22 -11.99 -22.93 2.64
CA LEU A 22 -11.16 -23.09 3.84
C LEU A 22 -11.92 -23.57 5.09
N THR A 23 -13.24 -23.70 5.01
CA THR A 23 -14.06 -24.07 6.16
C THR A 23 -15.06 -25.19 5.87
N SER A 24 -15.24 -26.07 6.86
CA SER A 24 -16.31 -27.08 6.84
C SER A 24 -17.68 -26.50 7.19
N ASP A 25 -17.75 -25.30 7.76
CA ASP A 25 -18.97 -24.68 8.29
C ASP A 25 -19.77 -23.90 7.24
N ALA A 26 -19.27 -23.84 6.00
CA ALA A 26 -19.90 -23.13 4.88
C ALA A 26 -21.15 -23.84 4.29
N ARG A 27 -21.67 -24.87 4.94
CA ARG A 27 -22.83 -25.62 4.44
C ARG A 27 -24.06 -24.74 4.28
N GLY A 28 -24.52 -24.61 3.05
CA GLY A 28 -25.74 -23.86 2.72
C GLY A 28 -25.48 -22.39 2.36
N ILE A 29 -24.24 -21.96 2.22
CA ILE A 29 -23.90 -20.66 1.63
C ILE A 29 -23.51 -20.88 0.18
N ASP A 30 -24.06 -20.05 -0.69
CA ASP A 30 -23.75 -20.05 -2.09
C ASP A 30 -23.73 -18.60 -2.64
N ILE A 31 -22.88 -18.35 -3.62
CA ILE A 31 -22.80 -17.08 -4.30
C ILE A 31 -22.59 -17.31 -5.80
N ALA A 32 -23.29 -16.57 -6.64
CA ALA A 32 -23.16 -16.68 -8.07
C ALA A 32 -23.22 -15.28 -8.71
N PRO A 33 -22.51 -15.02 -9.81
CA PRO A 33 -22.63 -13.77 -10.55
C PRO A 33 -24.07 -13.65 -11.12
N ASP A 34 -24.63 -12.43 -11.05
CA ASP A 34 -25.96 -12.10 -11.60
C ASP A 34 -25.84 -11.05 -12.72
N ALA A 35 -24.92 -10.10 -12.57
CA ALA A 35 -24.52 -9.10 -13.56
C ALA A 35 -23.10 -8.60 -13.23
N ASP A 36 -22.54 -7.70 -14.06
CA ASP A 36 -21.16 -7.21 -13.89
C ASP A 36 -20.86 -6.64 -12.48
N ASP A 37 -21.86 -6.01 -11.85
CA ASP A 37 -21.76 -5.40 -10.51
C ASP A 37 -22.69 -6.05 -9.48
N ARG A 38 -23.29 -7.23 -9.77
CA ARG A 38 -24.27 -7.89 -8.92
C ARG A 38 -24.02 -9.37 -8.78
N VAL A 39 -24.33 -9.87 -7.60
CA VAL A 39 -24.28 -11.29 -7.27
C VAL A 39 -25.63 -11.74 -6.70
N LYS A 40 -25.94 -13.03 -6.84
CA LYS A 40 -26.94 -13.73 -6.06
C LYS A 40 -26.29 -14.35 -4.85
N VAL A 41 -26.68 -13.93 -3.67
CA VAL A 41 -26.24 -14.50 -2.41
C VAL A 41 -27.26 -15.49 -1.91
N GLY A 42 -26.81 -16.63 -1.42
CA GLY A 42 -27.65 -17.68 -0.85
C GLY A 42 -27.24 -18.07 0.56
N VAL A 43 -28.22 -18.21 1.46
CA VAL A 43 -28.04 -18.79 2.78
C VAL A 43 -29.19 -19.78 3.03
N GLY A 44 -28.88 -21.06 3.15
CA GLY A 44 -29.89 -22.12 3.23
C GLY A 44 -30.80 -22.15 1.99
N SER A 45 -32.10 -22.00 2.14
CA SER A 45 -33.08 -21.96 1.06
C SER A 45 -33.35 -20.54 0.52
N LYS A 46 -32.83 -19.52 1.16
CA LYS A 46 -33.05 -18.12 0.78
C LYS A 46 -32.01 -17.65 -0.22
N ARG A 47 -32.45 -16.85 -1.20
CA ARG A 47 -31.60 -16.24 -2.25
C ARG A 47 -32.01 -14.79 -2.48
N TRP A 48 -31.05 -13.89 -2.59
CA TRP A 48 -31.32 -12.48 -2.89
C TRP A 48 -30.22 -11.87 -3.77
N PRO A 49 -30.59 -10.94 -4.66
CA PRO A 49 -29.60 -10.17 -5.41
C PRO A 49 -28.96 -9.11 -4.52
N ALA A 50 -27.67 -8.85 -4.72
CA ALA A 50 -26.94 -7.81 -4.02
C ALA A 50 -25.95 -7.10 -4.98
N LYS A 51 -25.80 -5.77 -4.83
CA LYS A 51 -24.77 -5.02 -5.54
C LYS A 51 -23.42 -5.23 -4.85
N VAL A 52 -22.38 -5.44 -5.66
CA VAL A 52 -21.02 -5.66 -5.16
C VAL A 52 -20.26 -4.35 -5.07
N ILE A 53 -19.53 -4.16 -3.98
CA ILE A 53 -18.62 -3.05 -3.74
C ILE A 53 -17.26 -3.65 -3.39
N VAL A 54 -16.30 -3.59 -4.32
CA VAL A 54 -14.93 -4.08 -4.07
C VAL A 54 -14.04 -2.90 -3.69
N ARG A 55 -13.27 -3.05 -2.60
CA ARG A 55 -12.30 -2.06 -2.12
C ARG A 55 -11.07 -2.75 -1.56
N GLU A 56 -9.94 -2.08 -1.56
CA GLU A 56 -8.72 -2.57 -0.90
C GLU A 56 -8.87 -2.53 0.63
N ALA A 57 -9.34 -1.39 1.14
CA ALA A 57 -9.61 -1.24 2.56
C ALA A 57 -10.83 -0.35 2.78
N ILE A 58 -11.53 -0.56 3.89
CA ILE A 58 -12.74 0.20 4.26
C ILE A 58 -12.65 0.60 5.74
N GLY A 59 -12.71 1.91 5.97
CA GLY A 59 -12.85 2.51 7.29
C GLY A 59 -14.27 3.02 7.56
N ARG A 60 -14.49 3.50 8.78
CA ARG A 60 -15.78 4.06 9.21
C ARG A 60 -16.32 5.13 8.26
N ARG A 61 -15.47 6.10 7.86
CA ARG A 61 -15.86 7.20 6.97
C ARG A 61 -16.30 6.73 5.57
N ASP A 62 -15.73 5.61 5.10
CA ASP A 62 -16.12 5.03 3.82
C ASP A 62 -17.52 4.44 3.91
N ILE A 63 -17.85 3.78 5.04
CA ILE A 63 -19.20 3.28 5.27
C ILE A 63 -20.20 4.43 5.44
N GLU A 64 -19.88 5.47 6.20
CA GLU A 64 -20.73 6.66 6.32
C GLU A 64 -21.08 7.22 4.94
N PHE A 65 -20.08 7.42 4.08
CA PHE A 65 -20.28 7.88 2.71
C PHE A 65 -21.12 6.91 1.86
N LEU A 66 -20.86 5.61 1.96
CA LEU A 66 -21.63 4.60 1.22
C LEU A 66 -23.08 4.54 1.69
N LEU A 67 -23.34 4.66 2.98
CA LEU A 67 -24.69 4.68 3.55
C LEU A 67 -25.48 5.92 3.10
N GLU A 68 -24.82 7.06 2.91
CA GLU A 68 -25.43 8.28 2.38
C GLU A 68 -25.75 8.18 0.89
N THR A 69 -24.85 7.59 0.11
CA THR A 69 -24.93 7.59 -1.36
C THR A 69 -25.64 6.37 -1.93
N GLU A 70 -25.57 5.23 -1.25
CA GLU A 70 -26.01 3.92 -1.74
C GLU A 70 -27.05 3.25 -0.82
N ALA A 71 -27.84 4.03 -0.08
CA ALA A 71 -28.71 3.57 1.01
C ALA A 71 -29.74 2.48 0.66
N ARG A 72 -30.04 2.22 -0.62
CA ARG A 72 -31.11 1.29 -1.01
C ARG A 72 -30.58 -0.03 -1.57
N GLY A 73 -31.26 -1.13 -1.23
CA GLY A 73 -31.01 -2.48 -1.75
C GLY A 73 -29.87 -3.20 -1.02
N ASN A 74 -29.83 -4.52 -1.22
CA ASN A 74 -28.80 -5.36 -0.62
C ASN A 74 -27.42 -5.05 -1.24
N LYS A 75 -26.40 -5.08 -0.40
CA LYS A 75 -25.00 -4.86 -0.79
C LYS A 75 -24.12 -6.01 -0.29
N VAL A 76 -23.05 -6.28 -1.02
CA VAL A 76 -21.94 -7.12 -0.57
C VAL A 76 -20.67 -6.31 -0.72
N ILE A 77 -20.07 -5.97 0.38
CA ILE A 77 -18.76 -5.31 0.45
C ILE A 77 -17.69 -6.39 0.48
N VAL A 78 -16.75 -6.34 -0.44
CA VAL A 78 -15.56 -7.20 -0.45
C VAL A 78 -14.34 -6.32 -0.31
N ALA A 79 -13.58 -6.51 0.76
CA ALA A 79 -12.35 -5.75 0.99
C ALA A 79 -11.25 -6.66 1.56
N ASN A 80 -9.99 -6.32 1.26
CA ASN A 80 -8.86 -6.99 1.89
C ASN A 80 -8.86 -6.73 3.41
N ARG A 81 -9.45 -5.59 3.83
CA ARG A 81 -9.59 -5.22 5.23
C ARG A 81 -10.79 -4.31 5.46
N ILE A 82 -11.55 -4.57 6.53
CA ILE A 82 -12.63 -3.73 7.04
C ILE A 82 -12.30 -3.42 8.51
N SER A 83 -12.26 -2.13 8.89
CA SER A 83 -11.97 -1.75 10.28
C SER A 83 -13.10 -2.16 11.23
N ALA A 84 -12.79 -2.38 12.52
CA ALA A 84 -13.80 -2.73 13.53
C ALA A 84 -14.91 -1.67 13.59
N ALA A 85 -14.56 -0.38 13.60
CA ALA A 85 -15.52 0.71 13.60
C ALA A 85 -16.43 0.75 12.34
N ALA A 86 -15.93 0.27 11.18
CA ALA A 86 -16.75 0.12 9.98
C ALA A 86 -17.72 -1.05 10.09
N LYS A 87 -17.31 -2.17 10.68
CA LYS A 87 -18.16 -3.32 10.94
C LYS A 87 -19.27 -2.98 11.92
N GLU A 88 -18.95 -2.34 13.05
CA GLU A 88 -19.93 -1.85 14.02
C GLU A 88 -21.00 -0.96 13.36
N LEU A 89 -20.59 -0.01 12.52
CA LEU A 89 -21.52 0.87 11.81
C LEU A 89 -22.42 0.10 10.84
N LEU A 90 -21.89 -0.92 10.15
CA LEU A 90 -22.67 -1.82 9.29
C LEU A 90 -23.67 -2.66 10.09
N GLU A 91 -23.28 -3.16 11.26
CA GLU A 91 -24.15 -3.90 12.17
C GLU A 91 -25.28 -3.03 12.71
N GLU A 92 -24.97 -1.81 13.17
CA GLU A 92 -25.96 -0.83 13.61
C GLU A 92 -26.94 -0.49 12.47
N HIS A 93 -26.41 -0.27 11.25
CA HIS A 93 -27.26 -0.02 10.09
C HIS A 93 -28.18 -1.22 9.82
N ASN A 94 -27.64 -2.43 9.75
CA ASN A 94 -28.40 -3.65 9.50
C ASN A 94 -29.49 -3.89 10.58
N ALA A 95 -29.20 -3.62 11.84
CA ALA A 95 -30.17 -3.74 12.92
C ALA A 95 -31.36 -2.78 12.77
N SER A 96 -31.14 -1.62 12.14
CA SER A 96 -32.17 -0.62 11.85
C SER A 96 -33.00 -0.92 10.60
N GLN A 97 -32.50 -1.78 9.67
CA GLN A 97 -33.14 -2.06 8.39
C GLN A 97 -34.05 -3.29 8.47
N LYS A 98 -35.21 -3.20 7.81
CA LYS A 98 -36.20 -4.28 7.74
C LYS A 98 -36.39 -4.89 6.33
N THR A 99 -35.82 -4.27 5.31
CA THR A 99 -36.12 -4.61 3.91
C THR A 99 -34.91 -5.07 3.10
N PHE A 100 -33.70 -4.72 3.51
CA PHE A 100 -32.47 -5.12 2.86
C PHE A 100 -31.34 -5.13 3.88
N GLY A 101 -30.23 -5.78 3.52
CA GLY A 101 -29.05 -5.90 4.38
C GLY A 101 -27.75 -5.68 3.64
N TRP A 102 -26.74 -5.26 4.38
CA TRP A 102 -25.39 -5.08 3.92
C TRP A 102 -24.52 -6.22 4.45
N SER A 103 -24.07 -7.06 3.54
CA SER A 103 -23.14 -8.15 3.80
C SER A 103 -21.71 -7.67 3.58
N TRP A 104 -20.74 -8.31 4.22
CA TRP A 104 -19.33 -8.00 3.97
C TRP A 104 -18.42 -9.23 4.04
N LEU A 105 -17.34 -9.16 3.27
CA LEU A 105 -16.20 -10.05 3.33
C LEU A 105 -14.96 -9.23 3.66
N ASP A 106 -14.40 -9.46 4.84
CA ASP A 106 -13.05 -9.06 5.22
C ASP A 106 -12.12 -10.24 4.89
N ARG A 107 -11.26 -10.07 3.89
CA ARG A 107 -10.38 -11.15 3.39
C ARG A 107 -9.35 -11.64 4.42
N ARG A 108 -9.29 -11.01 5.60
CA ARG A 108 -8.53 -11.51 6.74
C ARG A 108 -9.19 -12.73 7.41
N GLY A 109 -10.41 -13.08 7.06
CA GLY A 109 -11.05 -14.30 7.52
C GLY A 109 -12.43 -14.11 8.15
N GLU A 110 -13.17 -13.08 7.78
CA GLU A 110 -14.53 -12.85 8.27
C GLU A 110 -15.50 -12.58 7.13
N LEU A 111 -16.53 -13.42 7.03
CA LEU A 111 -17.64 -13.24 6.12
C LEU A 111 -18.92 -13.08 6.93
N GLN A 112 -19.61 -11.96 6.78
CA GLN A 112 -20.94 -11.77 7.31
C GLN A 112 -21.94 -11.58 6.18
N LEU A 113 -22.91 -12.46 6.10
CA LEU A 113 -24.04 -12.38 5.20
C LEU A 113 -25.26 -11.89 5.97
N GLN A 114 -25.87 -10.82 5.48
CA GLN A 114 -27.00 -10.18 6.13
C GLN A 114 -28.15 -9.91 5.16
N HIS A 115 -29.29 -10.47 5.51
CA HIS A 115 -30.57 -10.17 4.87
C HIS A 115 -31.66 -10.17 5.96
N PRO A 116 -32.73 -9.39 5.86
CA PRO A 116 -33.79 -9.36 6.88
C PRO A 116 -34.40 -10.72 7.24
N GLU A 117 -34.39 -11.66 6.30
CA GLU A 117 -34.95 -13.00 6.49
C GLU A 117 -33.90 -14.10 6.75
N ALA A 118 -32.59 -13.77 6.66
CA ALA A 118 -31.52 -14.73 6.84
C ALA A 118 -30.22 -14.02 7.18
N SER A 119 -29.50 -14.51 8.18
CA SER A 119 -28.16 -14.04 8.52
C SER A 119 -27.22 -15.21 8.69
N GLY A 120 -25.95 -15.02 8.34
CA GLY A 120 -24.90 -16.01 8.56
C GLY A 120 -23.59 -15.31 8.81
N VAL A 121 -22.89 -15.68 9.87
CA VAL A 121 -21.55 -15.20 10.20
C VAL A 121 -20.61 -16.40 10.11
N ILE A 122 -19.53 -16.25 9.37
CA ILE A 122 -18.42 -17.20 9.32
C ILE A 122 -17.17 -16.47 9.73
N THR A 123 -16.61 -16.86 10.85
CA THR A 123 -15.29 -16.41 11.33
C THR A 123 -14.28 -17.53 11.10
N PHE A 124 -13.12 -17.17 10.60
CA PHE A 124 -11.99 -18.07 10.35
C PHE A 124 -10.93 -17.84 11.41
N ASP A 125 -10.21 -18.90 11.76
CA ASP A 125 -9.14 -18.85 12.77
C ASP A 125 -8.05 -17.87 12.32
N GLU A 126 -7.93 -16.74 13.02
CA GLU A 126 -6.96 -15.66 12.74
C GLU A 126 -5.52 -16.17 12.80
N ASP A 127 -5.21 -17.20 13.57
CA ASP A 127 -3.86 -17.72 13.74
C ASP A 127 -3.28 -18.35 12.46
N ARG A 128 -4.12 -18.82 11.55
CA ARG A 128 -3.68 -19.31 10.23
C ARG A 128 -3.40 -18.19 9.22
N MET A 129 -4.04 -17.05 9.39
CA MET A 129 -3.90 -15.90 8.49
C MET A 129 -2.90 -14.84 9.02
N ALA A 130 -2.84 -14.65 10.34
CA ALA A 130 -2.08 -13.57 10.99
C ALA A 130 -0.56 -13.78 11.03
N GLY A 131 -0.06 -14.99 10.80
CA GLY A 131 1.39 -15.29 10.88
C GLY A 131 2.28 -14.51 9.91
N ARG A 132 1.72 -13.80 8.96
CA ARG A 132 2.46 -13.14 7.88
C ARG A 132 2.53 -11.60 7.94
N THR A 133 1.55 -10.93 8.58
CA THR A 133 1.38 -9.49 8.36
C THR A 133 1.95 -8.59 9.45
N HIS A 134 1.84 -8.96 10.73
CA HIS A 134 2.19 -8.06 11.84
C HIS A 134 3.71 -7.96 12.14
N ALA A 135 4.46 -9.02 11.91
CA ALA A 135 5.89 -9.03 12.21
C ALA A 135 6.70 -8.18 11.20
N ALA A 136 6.26 -8.12 9.94
CA ALA A 136 6.92 -7.35 8.90
C ALA A 136 6.69 -5.84 9.06
N LEU A 137 5.48 -5.41 9.46
CA LEU A 137 5.14 -4.00 9.61
C LEU A 137 5.81 -3.31 10.81
N ARG A 138 6.03 -4.04 11.91
CA ARG A 138 6.68 -3.49 13.12
C ARG A 138 8.19 -3.29 13.00
N ARG A 139 8.85 -3.92 12.03
CA ARG A 139 10.32 -3.91 11.89
C ARG A 139 10.89 -2.77 11.04
N GLY A 140 10.06 -1.90 10.49
CA GLY A 140 10.44 -0.90 9.50
C GLY A 140 10.95 0.45 10.01
N THR A 141 11.30 0.61 11.30
CA THR A 141 11.97 1.84 11.76
C THR A 141 13.46 1.56 11.97
N ALA A 142 14.20 1.49 10.88
CA ALA A 142 15.65 1.49 10.98
C ALA A 142 16.12 2.89 11.37
N SER A 143 16.68 3.04 12.57
CA SER A 143 17.57 4.16 12.83
C SER A 143 18.78 3.99 11.91
N PRO A 144 19.17 5.00 11.12
CA PRO A 144 20.38 4.92 10.30
C PRO A 144 21.55 4.55 11.21
N GLY A 145 22.14 3.35 10.97
CA GLY A 145 23.26 2.87 11.75
C GLY A 145 24.38 3.91 11.79
N SER A 146 24.93 4.19 12.95
CA SER A 146 25.96 5.24 13.13
C SER A 146 27.30 4.91 12.47
N ASP A 147 27.56 3.66 12.11
CA ASP A 147 28.90 3.17 11.74
C ASP A 147 29.07 2.77 10.27
N GLY A 148 27.99 2.74 9.46
CA GLY A 148 28.05 2.37 8.04
C GLY A 148 28.52 3.52 7.13
N PRO A 149 28.76 3.22 5.83
CA PRO A 149 29.15 4.23 4.82
C PRO A 149 28.01 5.18 4.47
N ILE A 150 26.74 4.75 4.63
CA ILE A 150 25.55 5.58 4.40
C ILE A 150 25.04 6.08 5.75
N ARG A 151 25.34 7.35 6.07
CA ARG A 151 25.00 7.94 7.38
C ARG A 151 23.99 9.04 7.27
N GLY A 152 22.97 8.98 8.14
CA GLY A 152 21.97 10.03 8.27
C GLY A 152 21.21 10.34 6.97
N ARG A 153 20.38 11.38 7.00
CA ARG A 153 19.56 11.76 5.85
C ARG A 153 20.37 12.18 4.61
N ALA A 154 21.55 12.76 4.81
CA ALA A 154 22.40 13.20 3.70
C ALA A 154 22.96 12.00 2.93
N GLY A 155 23.44 10.96 3.63
CA GLY A 155 23.89 9.72 3.00
C GLY A 155 22.77 9.01 2.27
N LEU A 156 21.60 8.85 2.91
CA LEU A 156 20.40 8.26 2.28
C LEU A 156 20.00 9.04 1.02
N SER A 157 19.95 10.38 1.09
CA SER A 157 19.56 11.23 -0.02
C SER A 157 20.53 11.15 -1.19
N TYR A 158 21.84 11.17 -0.91
CA TYR A 158 22.83 11.13 -1.98
C TYR A 158 22.90 9.77 -2.66
N ALA A 159 22.89 8.67 -1.89
CA ALA A 159 22.85 7.32 -2.43
C ALA A 159 21.57 7.07 -3.26
N ALA A 160 20.40 7.48 -2.73
CA ALA A 160 19.14 7.38 -3.45
C ALA A 160 19.12 8.17 -4.76
N ALA A 161 19.65 9.39 -4.78
CA ALA A 161 19.72 10.21 -5.99
C ALA A 161 20.64 9.61 -7.04
N LEU A 162 21.78 9.04 -6.65
CA LEU A 162 22.70 8.35 -7.56
C LEU A 162 22.07 7.13 -8.21
N LEU A 163 21.42 6.28 -7.42
CA LEU A 163 20.75 5.08 -7.94
C LEU A 163 19.55 5.46 -8.82
N LEU A 164 18.79 6.51 -8.46
CA LEU A 164 17.65 6.99 -9.24
C LEU A 164 18.09 7.45 -10.63
N SER A 165 19.18 8.23 -10.72
CA SER A 165 19.71 8.69 -12.02
C SER A 165 20.20 7.54 -12.90
N HIS A 166 20.65 6.44 -12.30
CA HIS A 166 21.09 5.23 -13.01
C HIS A 166 19.90 4.41 -13.48
N THR A 167 18.89 4.23 -12.65
CA THR A 167 17.66 3.49 -12.98
C THR A 167 16.89 4.15 -14.13
N ASP A 168 16.92 5.49 -14.23
CA ASP A 168 16.24 6.26 -15.29
C ASP A 168 17.05 6.34 -16.61
N ASP A 169 18.15 5.61 -16.75
CA ASP A 169 19.07 5.67 -17.92
C ASP A 169 19.56 7.09 -18.23
N ARG A 170 19.53 7.99 -17.25
CA ARG A 170 19.95 9.39 -17.46
C ARG A 170 21.45 9.56 -17.48
N HIS A 171 22.23 8.61 -16.97
CA HIS A 171 23.69 8.58 -16.83
C HIS A 171 24.35 9.90 -16.34
N ASP A 172 23.56 10.93 -16.13
CA ASP A 172 23.98 12.21 -15.59
C ASP A 172 24.08 12.12 -14.05
N HIS A 173 25.29 12.16 -13.53
CA HIS A 173 25.50 12.16 -12.09
C HIS A 173 24.89 13.41 -11.45
N PRO A 174 23.94 13.26 -10.51
CA PRO A 174 23.32 14.42 -9.89
C PRO A 174 24.38 15.22 -9.12
N SER A 175 24.46 16.53 -9.38
CA SER A 175 25.39 17.38 -8.64
C SER A 175 25.01 17.45 -7.16
N ILE A 176 25.99 17.64 -6.27
CA ILE A 176 25.78 17.85 -4.84
C ILE A 176 24.74 18.95 -4.60
N ARG A 177 24.75 20.02 -5.43
CA ARG A 177 23.81 21.12 -5.34
C ARG A 177 22.37 20.68 -5.67
N ALA A 178 22.20 19.89 -6.71
CA ALA A 178 20.89 19.36 -7.11
C ALA A 178 20.31 18.43 -6.03
N VAL A 179 21.12 17.50 -5.50
CA VAL A 179 20.69 16.61 -4.42
C VAL A 179 20.35 17.38 -3.14
N ALA A 180 21.17 18.36 -2.77
CA ALA A 180 20.91 19.19 -1.58
C ALA A 180 19.58 19.95 -1.71
N GLY A 181 19.32 20.55 -2.88
CA GLY A 181 18.05 21.21 -3.17
C GLY A 181 16.86 20.24 -3.14
N ALA A 182 16.98 19.07 -3.79
CA ALA A 182 15.93 18.07 -3.83
C ALA A 182 15.62 17.48 -2.45
N ALA A 183 16.64 17.28 -1.61
CA ALA A 183 16.50 16.73 -0.26
C ALA A 183 16.17 17.78 0.82
N GLY A 184 16.20 19.08 0.48
CA GLY A 184 16.03 20.17 1.44
C GLY A 184 17.15 20.21 2.49
N MET A 185 18.42 20.06 2.07
CA MET A 185 19.57 19.94 2.94
C MET A 185 20.69 20.93 2.55
N SER A 186 21.69 21.09 3.43
CA SER A 186 22.85 21.91 3.12
C SER A 186 23.81 21.21 2.14
N HIS A 187 24.48 21.96 1.29
CA HIS A 187 25.49 21.45 0.36
C HIS A 187 26.64 20.74 1.07
N GLY A 188 27.07 21.25 2.24
CA GLY A 188 28.14 20.65 3.03
C GLY A 188 27.79 19.23 3.48
N ALA A 189 26.58 19.04 4.03
CA ALA A 189 26.14 17.71 4.49
C ALA A 189 26.09 16.68 3.35
N VAL A 190 25.61 17.09 2.16
CA VAL A 190 25.59 16.20 0.98
C VAL A 190 27.00 15.98 0.43
N GLY A 191 27.88 17.01 0.50
CA GLY A 191 29.29 16.90 0.13
C GLY A 191 30.06 15.91 0.99
N ASP A 192 29.87 15.96 2.30
CA ASP A 192 30.46 15.01 3.26
C ASP A 192 29.95 13.58 3.01
N ALA A 193 28.66 13.41 2.74
CA ALA A 193 28.09 12.12 2.38
C ALA A 193 28.67 11.57 1.06
N SER A 194 28.83 12.42 0.03
CA SER A 194 29.45 12.05 -1.23
C SER A 194 30.90 11.59 -1.05
N LYS A 195 31.67 12.31 -0.20
CA LYS A 195 33.05 11.95 0.13
C LYS A 195 33.10 10.58 0.82
N LEU A 196 32.26 10.35 1.82
CA LEU A 196 32.22 9.10 2.55
C LEU A 196 31.88 7.89 1.67
N LEU A 197 30.92 8.04 0.73
CA LEU A 197 30.57 6.97 -0.21
C LEU A 197 31.71 6.65 -1.19
N ARG A 198 32.52 7.66 -1.60
CA ARG A 198 33.72 7.42 -2.42
C ARG A 198 34.83 6.73 -1.61
N GLU A 199 35.07 7.18 -0.39
CA GLU A 199 36.07 6.58 0.50
C GLU A 199 35.75 5.13 0.83
N SER A 200 34.45 4.77 0.90
CA SER A 200 34.01 3.38 1.12
C SER A 200 33.98 2.52 -0.15
N GLY A 201 34.28 3.09 -1.32
CA GLY A 201 34.27 2.38 -2.60
C GLY A 201 32.89 2.14 -3.19
N LEU A 202 31.82 2.67 -2.59
CA LEU A 202 30.44 2.56 -3.14
C LEU A 202 30.15 3.51 -4.30
N VAL A 203 31.02 4.48 -4.50
CA VAL A 203 31.00 5.40 -5.63
C VAL A 203 32.41 5.47 -6.22
N ARG A 204 32.51 5.30 -7.53
CA ARG A 204 33.79 5.39 -8.27
C ARG A 204 34.38 6.80 -8.23
N PRO A 205 35.67 6.95 -8.49
CA PRO A 205 36.27 8.29 -8.65
C PRO A 205 35.59 9.14 -9.74
N SER A 206 35.05 8.49 -10.80
CA SER A 206 34.25 9.12 -11.87
C SER A 206 32.91 9.72 -11.36
N GLY A 207 32.45 9.30 -10.18
CA GLY A 207 31.14 9.68 -9.64
C GLY A 207 30.06 8.62 -9.87
N GLU A 208 30.33 7.55 -10.62
CA GLU A 208 29.40 6.46 -10.88
C GLU A 208 29.14 5.62 -9.63
N PRO A 209 27.89 5.19 -9.36
CA PRO A 209 27.61 4.25 -8.30
C PRO A 209 28.20 2.87 -8.63
N GLN A 210 28.68 2.17 -7.62
CA GLN A 210 28.96 0.74 -7.71
C GLN A 210 27.66 -0.02 -7.50
N THR A 211 27.06 -0.49 -8.55
CA THR A 211 25.87 -1.33 -8.55
C THR A 211 26.28 -2.79 -8.71
N PRO A 212 25.67 -3.75 -7.99
CA PRO A 212 24.56 -3.59 -7.05
C PRO A 212 24.96 -3.23 -5.61
N GLU A 213 26.26 -3.04 -5.30
CA GLU A 213 26.76 -2.87 -3.94
C GLU A 213 26.14 -1.65 -3.25
N LEU A 214 26.02 -0.52 -3.96
CA LEU A 214 25.39 0.69 -3.41
C LEU A 214 23.91 0.48 -3.11
N PHE A 215 23.18 -0.28 -3.96
CA PHE A 215 21.79 -0.61 -3.72
C PHE A 215 21.62 -1.41 -2.42
N TRP A 216 22.38 -2.49 -2.24
CA TRP A 216 22.26 -3.32 -1.05
C TRP A 216 22.73 -2.58 0.21
N ALA A 217 23.80 -1.80 0.13
CA ALA A 217 24.20 -0.96 1.24
C ALA A 217 23.14 0.09 1.63
N LEU A 218 22.42 0.63 0.65
CA LEU A 218 21.29 1.52 0.91
C LEU A 218 20.08 0.76 1.48
N ALA A 219 19.80 -0.43 0.96
CA ALA A 219 18.75 -1.29 1.48
C ALA A 219 18.94 -1.62 2.95
N ASP A 220 20.15 -1.91 3.40
CA ASP A 220 20.46 -2.24 4.81
C ASP A 220 20.06 -1.13 5.80
N VAL A 221 20.02 0.12 5.35
CA VAL A 221 19.69 1.29 6.17
C VAL A 221 18.40 2.01 5.74
N TRP A 222 17.72 1.46 4.74
CA TRP A 222 16.48 2.04 4.21
C TRP A 222 15.30 1.72 5.13
N GLY A 223 14.42 2.67 5.31
CA GLY A 223 13.16 2.49 6.03
C GLY A 223 12.50 3.81 6.36
N PRO A 224 11.19 3.80 6.59
CA PRO A 224 10.47 5.00 7.01
C PRO A 224 10.97 5.48 8.37
N THR A 225 11.03 6.80 8.55
CA THR A 225 11.44 7.39 9.83
C THR A 225 10.33 7.29 10.88
N ARG A 226 9.08 7.16 10.43
CA ARG A 226 7.90 6.96 11.27
C ARG A 226 6.82 6.23 10.48
N LEU A 227 6.10 5.34 11.16
CA LEU A 227 4.89 4.69 10.67
C LEU A 227 3.69 5.16 11.51
N VAL A 228 2.59 5.51 10.83
CA VAL A 228 1.37 6.01 11.48
C VAL A 228 0.18 5.22 10.94
N PRO A 229 -0.40 4.32 11.76
CA PRO A 229 -1.62 3.61 11.39
C PRO A 229 -2.82 4.56 11.43
N VAL A 230 -3.66 4.53 10.39
CA VAL A 230 -4.84 5.39 10.24
C VAL A 230 -6.11 4.59 9.96
N ALA A 231 -7.24 5.12 10.42
CA ALA A 231 -8.54 4.46 10.34
C ALA A 231 -9.27 4.65 9.00
N SER A 232 -8.77 5.53 8.11
CA SER A 232 -9.37 5.74 6.80
C SER A 232 -8.33 6.06 5.73
N LEU A 233 -8.66 5.74 4.47
CA LEU A 233 -7.87 6.15 3.31
C LEU A 233 -8.07 7.64 3.00
N PRO A 234 -7.05 8.33 2.46
CA PRO A 234 -7.21 9.68 1.93
C PRO A 234 -8.16 9.65 0.72
N ARG A 235 -8.89 10.75 0.51
CA ARG A 235 -9.80 10.96 -0.61
C ARG A 235 -9.32 12.11 -1.50
N PRO A 236 -9.74 12.18 -2.77
CA PRO A 236 -9.43 13.33 -3.62
C PRO A 236 -9.84 14.68 -2.99
N SER A 237 -10.95 14.73 -2.25
CA SER A 237 -11.42 15.92 -1.53
C SER A 237 -10.48 16.38 -0.40
N ASP A 238 -9.59 15.51 0.07
CA ASP A 238 -8.62 15.82 1.11
C ASP A 238 -7.33 16.44 0.54
N GLU A 239 -7.15 16.48 -0.79
CA GLU A 239 -5.89 16.88 -1.47
C GLU A 239 -5.34 18.21 -0.98
N THR A 240 -6.15 19.26 -1.03
CA THR A 240 -5.74 20.60 -0.60
C THR A 240 -5.45 20.65 0.90
N ARG A 241 -6.32 20.05 1.72
CA ARG A 241 -6.20 20.06 3.19
C ARG A 241 -4.96 19.30 3.66
N LEU A 242 -4.62 18.18 3.00
CA LEU A 242 -3.47 17.34 3.32
C LEU A 242 -2.21 17.71 2.54
N GLN A 243 -2.30 18.62 1.58
CA GLN A 243 -1.17 19.03 0.71
C GLN A 243 -0.52 17.81 0.05
N MET A 244 -1.33 17.04 -0.70
CA MET A 244 -0.88 15.78 -1.27
C MET A 244 -0.02 15.94 -2.52
N GLU A 245 -0.14 17.10 -3.22
CA GLU A 245 0.61 17.43 -4.44
C GLU A 245 0.46 16.34 -5.55
N VAL A 246 -0.75 15.79 -5.71
CA VAL A 246 -1.00 14.62 -6.57
C VAL A 246 -0.72 14.92 -8.05
N GLY A 247 -0.90 16.16 -8.47
CA GLY A 247 -0.70 16.59 -9.87
C GLY A 247 0.74 16.89 -10.26
N GLN A 248 1.61 17.22 -9.31
CA GLN A 248 3.00 17.64 -9.53
C GLN A 248 3.97 16.53 -9.15
N LEU A 249 4.16 15.56 -10.04
CA LEU A 249 4.90 14.32 -9.75
C LEU A 249 6.37 14.56 -9.36
N ASP A 250 6.98 15.60 -9.87
CA ASP A 250 8.38 15.95 -9.59
C ASP A 250 8.58 16.69 -8.26
N GLU A 251 7.50 17.19 -7.65
CA GLU A 251 7.55 17.82 -6.34
C GLU A 251 7.27 16.81 -5.21
N PRO A 252 7.75 17.08 -3.98
CA PRO A 252 7.50 16.17 -2.87
C PRO A 252 6.01 16.07 -2.57
N GLY A 253 5.47 14.88 -2.64
CA GLY A 253 4.04 14.64 -2.38
C GLY A 253 3.76 13.23 -1.90
N TRP A 254 2.49 12.91 -1.77
CA TRP A 254 2.02 11.61 -1.33
C TRP A 254 2.13 10.58 -2.45
N ALA A 255 2.45 9.35 -2.09
CA ALA A 255 2.55 8.24 -3.05
C ALA A 255 2.21 6.91 -2.42
N ASN A 256 1.64 6.01 -3.21
CA ASN A 256 1.48 4.62 -2.83
C ASN A 256 2.85 3.91 -2.78
N GLY A 257 3.06 3.09 -1.77
CA GLY A 257 4.20 2.20 -1.59
C GLY A 257 3.77 0.80 -1.21
N GLY A 258 4.70 -0.01 -0.74
CA GLY A 258 4.48 -1.38 -0.31
C GLY A 258 4.18 -2.36 -1.45
N ASP A 259 3.75 -3.56 -1.05
CA ASP A 259 3.57 -4.70 -1.96
C ASP A 259 2.58 -4.40 -3.09
N ALA A 260 1.48 -3.70 -2.80
CA ALA A 260 0.47 -3.36 -3.80
C ALA A 260 1.03 -2.44 -4.89
N ALA A 261 1.84 -1.46 -4.50
CA ALA A 261 2.51 -0.58 -5.46
C ALA A 261 3.59 -1.33 -6.26
N ALA A 262 4.37 -2.18 -5.61
CA ALA A 262 5.36 -3.02 -6.29
C ALA A 262 4.72 -4.00 -7.28
N ALA A 263 3.60 -4.65 -6.90
CA ALA A 263 2.83 -5.52 -7.79
C ALA A 263 2.31 -4.78 -9.03
N ALA A 264 1.91 -3.52 -8.89
CA ALA A 264 1.48 -2.68 -10.01
C ALA A 264 2.60 -2.43 -11.04
N TRP A 265 3.86 -2.54 -10.61
CA TRP A 265 5.07 -2.48 -11.45
C TRP A 265 5.61 -3.87 -11.81
N GLY A 266 4.85 -4.93 -11.56
CA GLY A 266 5.20 -6.30 -11.94
C GLY A 266 6.16 -7.03 -10.99
N ALA A 267 6.35 -6.54 -9.77
CA ALA A 267 7.11 -7.27 -8.77
C ALA A 267 6.42 -8.63 -8.45
N PRO A 268 7.19 -9.71 -8.27
CA PRO A 268 6.64 -11.04 -7.98
C PRO A 268 6.23 -11.16 -6.50
N VAL A 269 5.40 -10.23 -6.03
CA VAL A 269 4.87 -10.20 -4.66
C VAL A 269 3.45 -10.73 -4.59
N PHE A 270 3.15 -11.41 -3.50
CA PHE A 270 1.80 -11.89 -3.23
C PHE A 270 1.03 -10.82 -2.43
N ASN A 271 0.16 -10.09 -3.12
CA ASN A 271 -0.57 -8.95 -2.54
C ASN A 271 -1.89 -9.37 -1.87
N ALA A 272 -1.85 -10.36 -0.97
CA ALA A 272 -3.02 -10.80 -0.23
C ALA A 272 -3.02 -10.19 1.19
N GLY A 273 -3.91 -9.21 1.40
CA GLY A 273 -4.23 -8.72 2.75
C GLY A 273 -3.22 -7.77 3.41
N THR A 274 -2.22 -7.29 2.68
CA THR A 274 -1.33 -6.24 3.21
C THR A 274 -2.06 -4.90 3.25
N GLN A 275 -1.85 -4.13 4.34
CA GLN A 275 -2.40 -2.78 4.42
C GLN A 275 -1.75 -1.87 3.39
N PRO A 276 -2.52 -1.02 2.67
CA PRO A 276 -1.96 0.02 1.85
C PRO A 276 -0.93 0.84 2.63
N ARG A 277 0.27 0.95 2.08
CA ARG A 277 1.31 1.82 2.61
C ARG A 277 1.34 3.09 1.77
N ILE A 278 1.25 4.23 2.43
CA ILE A 278 1.24 5.54 1.77
C ILE A 278 2.44 6.34 2.27
N TRP A 279 3.35 6.64 1.37
CA TRP A 279 4.51 7.47 1.67
C TRP A 279 4.11 8.94 1.74
N VAL A 280 4.57 9.62 2.78
CA VAL A 280 4.38 11.05 2.99
C VAL A 280 5.74 11.75 3.18
N PRO A 281 5.91 12.99 2.67
CA PRO A 281 7.23 13.63 2.60
C PRO A 281 7.88 13.91 3.95
N THR A 282 7.09 14.29 4.96
CA THR A 282 7.62 14.75 6.25
C THR A 282 6.74 14.33 7.42
N ASP A 283 7.34 14.31 8.61
CA ASP A 283 6.60 14.04 9.85
C ASP A 283 5.53 15.10 10.16
N ALA A 284 5.72 16.35 9.73
CA ALA A 284 4.69 17.39 9.87
C ALA A 284 3.44 17.08 9.02
N VAL A 285 3.64 16.56 7.80
CA VAL A 285 2.56 16.09 6.93
C VAL A 285 1.87 14.88 7.56
N ALA A 286 2.65 13.91 8.06
CA ALA A 286 2.10 12.72 8.73
C ALA A 286 1.23 13.09 9.94
N ARG A 287 1.67 14.00 10.81
CA ARG A 287 0.88 14.47 11.95
C ARG A 287 -0.41 15.18 11.55
N ARG A 288 -0.42 15.93 10.45
CA ARG A 288 -1.65 16.54 9.91
C ARG A 288 -2.59 15.47 9.40
N ALA A 289 -2.06 14.51 8.66
CA ALA A 289 -2.83 13.40 8.12
C ALA A 289 -3.43 12.50 9.21
N GLU A 290 -2.68 12.20 10.26
CA GLU A 290 -3.13 11.42 11.42
C GLU A 290 -4.40 12.01 12.04
N ARG A 291 -4.46 13.34 12.19
CA ARG A 291 -5.66 14.03 12.71
C ARG A 291 -6.84 14.03 11.75
N THR A 292 -6.58 13.97 10.45
CA THR A 292 -7.61 14.02 9.42
C THR A 292 -8.17 12.64 9.08
N LEU A 293 -7.30 11.63 9.04
CA LEU A 293 -7.63 10.25 8.68
C LEU A 293 -7.95 9.39 9.90
N GLU A 294 -7.92 9.99 11.08
CA GLU A 294 -8.11 9.39 12.41
C GLU A 294 -7.03 8.34 12.74
N PRO A 295 -6.43 8.41 13.93
CA PRO A 295 -5.46 7.41 14.37
C PRO A 295 -6.18 6.06 14.59
N ALA A 296 -5.47 4.97 14.32
CA ALA A 296 -5.96 3.61 14.55
C ALA A 296 -4.94 2.78 15.33
N SER A 297 -5.40 1.67 15.91
CA SER A 297 -4.48 0.63 16.36
C SER A 297 -3.86 -0.09 15.16
N TRP A 298 -2.76 -0.80 15.35
CA TRP A 298 -2.17 -1.62 14.29
C TRP A 298 -3.10 -2.72 13.79
N ASP A 299 -3.96 -3.20 14.67
CA ASP A 299 -4.90 -4.27 14.37
C ASP A 299 -6.12 -3.77 13.58
N ASP A 300 -6.47 -2.47 13.73
CA ASP A 300 -7.65 -1.85 13.12
C ASP A 300 -7.34 -0.85 12.02
N CYS A 301 -6.06 -0.57 11.73
CA CYS A 301 -5.74 0.44 10.73
C CYS A 301 -6.14 -0.02 9.32
N VAL A 302 -6.68 0.91 8.55
CA VAL A 302 -7.05 0.71 7.14
C VAL A 302 -5.86 0.94 6.22
N ALA A 303 -4.97 1.83 6.62
CA ALA A 303 -3.72 2.11 5.92
C ALA A 303 -2.62 2.52 6.90
N VAL A 304 -1.38 2.48 6.43
CA VAL A 304 -0.21 2.94 7.18
C VAL A 304 0.45 4.08 6.42
N LEU A 305 0.54 5.26 7.05
CA LEU A 305 1.34 6.34 6.52
C LEU A 305 2.80 6.08 6.89
N ALA A 306 3.69 6.15 5.92
CA ALA A 306 5.13 5.96 6.07
C ALA A 306 5.84 7.30 5.80
N VAL A 307 6.49 7.88 6.81
CA VAL A 307 7.28 9.09 6.61
C VAL A 307 8.56 8.73 5.88
N ALA A 308 8.77 9.31 4.72
CA ALA A 308 9.91 9.03 3.87
C ALA A 308 11.25 9.28 4.58
N PRO A 309 12.24 8.39 4.42
CA PRO A 309 13.57 8.59 4.99
C PRO A 309 14.30 9.78 4.37
N THR A 310 13.94 10.13 3.14
CA THR A 310 14.41 11.32 2.41
C THR A 310 13.29 11.87 1.52
N LEU A 311 13.27 13.19 1.30
CA LEU A 311 12.31 13.83 0.39
C LEU A 311 12.42 13.31 -1.06
N ILE A 312 13.57 12.79 -1.46
CA ILE A 312 13.80 12.24 -2.80
C ILE A 312 12.85 11.06 -3.07
N ALA A 313 12.54 10.25 -2.06
CA ALA A 313 11.61 9.13 -2.21
C ALA A 313 10.16 9.56 -2.53
N CYS A 314 9.79 10.78 -2.18
CA CYS A 314 8.48 11.35 -2.47
C CYS A 314 8.48 12.29 -3.68
N ARG A 315 9.58 12.36 -4.42
CA ARG A 315 9.71 13.03 -5.72
C ARG A 315 9.74 12.02 -6.86
N ASN A 316 9.63 12.51 -8.09
CA ASN A 316 9.64 11.65 -9.29
C ASN A 316 8.64 10.49 -9.15
N ARG A 317 7.47 10.81 -8.64
CA ARG A 317 6.38 9.85 -8.44
C ARG A 317 5.80 9.46 -9.78
N MET A 318 5.26 8.26 -9.87
CA MET A 318 4.88 7.67 -11.15
C MET A 318 3.45 7.13 -11.11
N ARG A 319 2.87 6.94 -12.30
CA ARG A 319 1.53 6.36 -12.45
C ARG A 319 1.65 5.08 -13.27
N PRO A 320 1.54 3.90 -12.64
CA PRO A 320 1.45 2.64 -13.38
C PRO A 320 0.10 2.55 -14.12
N ASP A 321 0.05 1.71 -15.15
CA ASP A 321 -1.19 1.46 -15.91
C ASP A 321 -2.35 0.93 -15.05
N SER A 322 -2.01 0.22 -13.98
CA SER A 322 -2.98 -0.34 -13.02
C SER A 322 -2.60 0.09 -11.60
N PRO A 323 -2.96 1.33 -11.20
CA PRO A 323 -2.54 1.87 -9.90
C PRO A 323 -3.20 1.11 -8.74
N PRO A 324 -2.47 0.96 -7.59
CA PRO A 324 -3.04 0.41 -6.36
C PRO A 324 -3.96 1.43 -5.68
N ALA A 325 -4.77 0.98 -4.71
CA ALA A 325 -5.57 1.90 -3.90
C ALA A 325 -4.70 2.67 -2.87
N PRO A 326 -4.98 3.97 -2.63
CA PRO A 326 -6.02 4.76 -3.30
C PRO A 326 -5.62 5.13 -4.74
N LEU A 327 -6.49 4.83 -5.72
CA LEU A 327 -6.21 4.91 -7.15
C LEU A 327 -5.75 6.28 -7.66
N PHE A 328 -6.13 7.36 -6.98
CA PHE A 328 -5.78 8.73 -7.37
C PHE A 328 -4.36 9.14 -6.98
N LEU A 329 -3.74 8.44 -6.02
CA LEU A 329 -2.35 8.69 -5.65
C LEU A 329 -1.40 8.04 -6.66
N PRO A 330 -0.31 8.71 -7.05
CA PRO A 330 0.78 8.07 -7.77
C PRO A 330 1.47 7.02 -6.88
N THR A 331 2.36 6.23 -7.43
CA THR A 331 3.29 5.38 -6.69
C THR A 331 4.64 6.10 -6.49
N VAL A 332 5.42 5.70 -5.50
CA VAL A 332 6.84 6.02 -5.47
C VAL A 332 7.53 5.36 -6.67
N HIS A 333 8.71 5.84 -7.03
CA HIS A 333 9.51 5.26 -8.11
C HIS A 333 9.86 3.78 -7.82
N PRO A 334 9.91 2.88 -8.83
CA PRO A 334 10.21 1.46 -8.63
C PRO A 334 11.48 1.15 -7.84
N LEU A 335 12.53 1.97 -7.96
CA LEU A 335 13.72 1.88 -7.11
C LEU A 335 13.39 1.88 -5.61
N PHE A 336 12.49 2.79 -5.18
CA PHE A 336 12.12 2.90 -3.76
C PHE A 336 11.21 1.77 -3.31
N LEU A 337 10.41 1.21 -4.22
CA LEU A 337 9.66 -0.02 -3.96
C LEU A 337 10.60 -1.22 -3.79
N ALA A 338 11.65 -1.32 -4.60
CA ALA A 338 12.66 -2.36 -4.46
C ALA A 338 13.41 -2.26 -3.12
N LEU A 339 13.80 -1.04 -2.71
CA LEU A 339 14.40 -0.80 -1.40
C LEU A 339 13.45 -1.14 -0.24
N GLU A 340 12.16 -0.91 -0.42
CA GLU A 340 11.13 -1.25 0.56
C GLU A 340 10.93 -2.77 0.66
N LEU A 341 10.83 -3.47 -0.46
CA LEU A 341 10.75 -4.93 -0.51
C LEU A 341 11.97 -5.60 0.10
N ALA A 342 13.17 -5.06 -0.15
CA ALA A 342 14.43 -5.56 0.40
C ALA A 342 14.46 -5.57 1.95
N GLN A 343 13.54 -4.84 2.61
CA GLN A 343 13.42 -4.85 4.09
C GLN A 343 12.81 -6.15 4.64
N ASP A 344 12.18 -6.98 3.82
CA ASP A 344 11.70 -8.28 4.27
C ASP A 344 12.89 -9.24 4.47
N PRO A 345 13.23 -9.59 5.74
CA PRO A 345 14.39 -10.45 6.01
C PRO A 345 14.22 -11.88 5.53
N ALA A 346 12.97 -12.31 5.26
CA ALA A 346 12.69 -13.69 4.85
C ALA A 346 12.81 -13.88 3.34
N ARG A 347 12.26 -12.95 2.54
CA ARG A 347 12.13 -13.11 1.10
C ARG A 347 12.48 -11.86 0.29
N GLY A 348 12.74 -10.72 0.94
CA GLY A 348 12.90 -9.45 0.26
C GLY A 348 13.99 -9.49 -0.82
N ARG A 349 15.14 -10.10 -0.52
CA ARG A 349 16.25 -10.23 -1.46
C ARG A 349 15.84 -11.08 -2.67
N GLU A 350 15.23 -12.25 -2.45
CA GLU A 350 14.76 -13.13 -3.52
C GLU A 350 13.76 -12.43 -4.44
N VAL A 351 12.77 -11.75 -3.87
CA VAL A 351 11.76 -11.01 -4.61
C VAL A 351 12.38 -9.91 -5.47
N VAL A 352 13.29 -9.12 -4.88
CA VAL A 352 13.98 -8.04 -5.58
C VAL A 352 14.86 -8.59 -6.72
N GLU A 353 15.63 -9.64 -6.47
CA GLU A 353 16.48 -10.28 -7.49
C GLU A 353 15.69 -10.90 -8.65
N GLN A 354 14.45 -11.36 -8.42
CA GLN A 354 13.56 -11.89 -9.44
C GLN A 354 12.77 -10.80 -10.19
N TRP A 355 12.70 -9.60 -9.64
CA TRP A 355 11.91 -8.52 -10.24
C TRP A 355 12.61 -7.94 -11.47
N ASN A 356 11.94 -8.05 -12.63
CA ASN A 356 12.39 -7.47 -13.89
C ASN A 356 11.58 -6.21 -14.22
N LEU A 357 12.27 -5.09 -14.44
CA LEU A 357 11.70 -3.80 -14.79
C LEU A 357 11.88 -3.42 -16.28
N ASP A 358 12.48 -4.27 -17.11
CA ASP A 358 12.77 -3.95 -18.52
C ASP A 358 11.51 -3.55 -19.29
N HIS A 359 10.36 -4.17 -18.96
CA HIS A 359 9.07 -3.83 -19.57
C HIS A 359 8.57 -2.43 -19.21
N ALA A 360 9.06 -1.85 -18.12
CA ALA A 360 8.72 -0.50 -17.66
C ALA A 360 9.76 0.54 -18.10
N GLY A 361 10.84 0.13 -18.78
CA GLY A 361 11.87 1.01 -19.29
C GLY A 361 12.86 1.51 -18.24
N PHE A 362 13.03 0.75 -17.14
CA PHE A 362 14.01 1.08 -16.09
C PHE A 362 15.18 0.11 -16.10
N GLU A 363 16.39 0.64 -15.92
CA GLU A 363 17.57 -0.19 -15.68
C GLU A 363 17.59 -0.70 -14.25
N ARG A 364 17.86 -1.99 -14.11
CA ARG A 364 17.97 -2.64 -12.79
C ARG A 364 19.33 -2.35 -12.16
N VAL A 365 19.32 -1.83 -10.93
CA VAL A 365 20.53 -1.44 -10.15
C VAL A 365 20.82 -2.36 -8.97
N TRP A 366 20.08 -3.50 -8.83
CA TRP A 366 20.24 -4.54 -7.81
C TRP A 366 20.57 -5.92 -8.37
#